data_0bee80f09903af4d2fd15a4c280fb065
#
_entry.id   0bee80f09903af4d2fd15a4c280fb065
#
_cell.length_a   1.000
_cell.length_b   1.000
_cell.length_c   1.000
_cell.angle_alpha   90.00
_cell.angle_beta   90.00
_cell.angle_gamma   90.00
#
_symmetry.space_group_name_H-M   'P 1'
#
loop_
_entity.id
_entity.type
_entity.pdbx_description
1 polymer ?
#
loop_
_entity_poly.entity_id
_entity_poly.type
_entity_poly.pdbx_seq_one_letter_code
_entity_poly.pdbx_strand_id
1 'polypeptide(L)'
;MSDRFCTLILGGSTAYNSIGFFNSELARVIRTAGLDVVFLNINDIHEFNNILRQTMADYPERIAMCISFSGFGTEIGDTSDNGNLWQRLKIPMLSIMLDHPAYYISRHNSPTPAVMRIYANRDFLEFNRDYLRPKYRTAYLPFGAMTYGRQPHKREPKKTETPLIIFPKTGSNPDTLREPWKILPRLMQRILNESIEHYWGETTRSGAVSNSVLAAADAAGLELRNDLTLFTFFIAAIDDYIRKFKVDVIARKLLPLPVKIYGDGLNYLDTTNARAQILPPVEYDKLIEIFDESLAIISMNQNIDDECHDRPYSALGTGCMPITDINPWWEKNYPTLMPYSYDFRNRDITMAIQKVSDDPETTANIAWSESQRQCQKRTFDMMVIDLLELALTHRYFTFNFQPPQLYFRKCGD
;
A
#
# COMPACT_ATOMS: atom_id res chain seq x y z
N MET A 1 -25.10 -27.51 9.66
CA MET A 1 -24.65 -26.10 9.62
C MET A 1 -23.31 -26.04 10.30
N SER A 2 -22.34 -25.35 9.74
CA SER A 2 -21.02 -25.15 10.36
C SER A 2 -21.18 -24.35 11.64
N ASP A 3 -20.56 -24.76 12.75
CA ASP A 3 -20.51 -23.96 13.99
C ASP A 3 -19.49 -22.82 13.92
N ARG A 4 -18.86 -22.64 12.75
CA ARG A 4 -17.84 -21.63 12.53
C ARG A 4 -18.45 -20.25 12.33
N PHE A 5 -17.67 -19.24 12.68
CA PHE A 5 -17.94 -17.85 12.30
C PHE A 5 -17.51 -17.59 10.86
N CYS A 6 -18.17 -16.63 10.23
CA CYS A 6 -17.89 -16.21 8.87
C CYS A 6 -17.30 -14.80 8.84
N THR A 7 -16.32 -14.56 7.99
CA THR A 7 -15.81 -13.24 7.63
C THR A 7 -16.22 -12.89 6.21
N LEU A 8 -16.75 -11.68 6.01
CA LEU A 8 -17.03 -11.13 4.70
C LEU A 8 -15.80 -10.39 4.18
N ILE A 9 -15.42 -10.61 2.94
CA ILE A 9 -14.37 -9.85 2.26
C ILE A 9 -14.99 -9.13 1.07
N LEU A 10 -14.89 -7.79 1.06
CA LEU A 10 -15.34 -7.00 -0.07
C LEU A 10 -14.28 -6.94 -1.15
N GLY A 11 -14.67 -7.28 -2.36
CA GLY A 11 -13.86 -7.17 -3.56
C GLY A 11 -14.44 -6.18 -4.55
N GLY A 12 -13.59 -5.74 -5.46
CA GLY A 12 -13.92 -4.90 -6.60
C GLY A 12 -12.79 -5.01 -7.62
N SER A 13 -13.00 -4.60 -8.86
CA SER A 13 -11.95 -4.59 -9.88
C SER A 13 -10.95 -3.48 -9.61
N THR A 14 -9.68 -3.84 -9.71
CA THR A 14 -8.55 -2.91 -9.62
C THR A 14 -7.55 -3.20 -10.72
N ALA A 15 -6.70 -2.22 -11.03
CA ALA A 15 -5.62 -2.42 -11.97
C ALA A 15 -4.72 -3.59 -11.54
N TYR A 16 -4.41 -4.49 -12.47
CA TYR A 16 -3.55 -5.68 -12.26
C TYR A 16 -4.03 -6.60 -11.13
N ASN A 17 -5.32 -6.55 -10.83
CA ASN A 17 -5.97 -7.40 -9.80
C ASN A 17 -5.27 -7.41 -8.43
N SER A 18 -4.61 -6.33 -8.05
CA SER A 18 -3.85 -6.26 -6.78
C SER A 18 -4.74 -6.46 -5.55
N ILE A 19 -5.92 -5.83 -5.51
CA ILE A 19 -6.88 -6.01 -4.40
C ILE A 19 -7.43 -7.44 -4.37
N GLY A 20 -7.72 -8.03 -5.54
CA GLY A 20 -8.15 -9.44 -5.62
C GLY A 20 -7.11 -10.39 -5.04
N PHE A 21 -5.84 -10.15 -5.35
CA PHE A 21 -4.73 -10.92 -4.79
C PHE A 21 -4.63 -10.76 -3.26
N PHE A 22 -4.64 -9.52 -2.74
CA PHE A 22 -4.62 -9.27 -1.29
C PHE A 22 -5.84 -9.86 -0.58
N ASN A 23 -7.02 -9.80 -1.18
CA ASN A 23 -8.22 -10.45 -0.65
C ASN A 23 -8.06 -11.97 -0.56
N SER A 24 -7.44 -12.60 -1.56
CA SER A 24 -7.16 -14.04 -1.57
C SER A 24 -6.18 -14.41 -0.45
N GLU A 25 -5.14 -13.63 -0.24
CA GLU A 25 -4.18 -13.86 0.85
C GLU A 25 -4.80 -13.63 2.24
N LEU A 26 -5.63 -12.60 2.41
CA LEU A 26 -6.44 -12.43 3.62
C LEU A 26 -7.29 -13.67 3.88
N ALA A 27 -8.01 -14.14 2.86
CA ALA A 27 -8.88 -15.31 2.98
C ALA A 27 -8.10 -16.57 3.35
N ARG A 28 -6.90 -16.76 2.82
CA ARG A 28 -6.03 -17.88 3.18
C ARG A 28 -5.73 -17.89 4.68
N VAL A 29 -5.27 -16.76 5.22
CA VAL A 29 -4.92 -16.64 6.65
C VAL A 29 -6.15 -16.76 7.54
N ILE A 30 -7.26 -16.12 7.18
CA ILE A 30 -8.52 -16.16 7.94
C ILE A 30 -9.06 -17.61 8.03
N ARG A 31 -9.00 -18.37 6.93
CA ARG A 31 -9.40 -19.80 6.93
C ARG A 31 -8.48 -20.63 7.81
N THR A 32 -7.18 -20.36 7.82
CA THR A 32 -6.22 -21.03 8.71
C THR A 32 -6.51 -20.71 10.19
N ALA A 33 -7.04 -19.53 10.49
CA ALA A 33 -7.52 -19.17 11.82
C ALA A 33 -8.88 -19.81 12.21
N GLY A 34 -9.46 -20.63 11.32
CA GLY A 34 -10.68 -21.40 11.60
C GLY A 34 -12.00 -20.69 11.29
N LEU A 35 -11.97 -19.57 10.58
CA LEU A 35 -13.16 -18.83 10.14
C LEU A 35 -13.51 -19.20 8.69
N ASP A 36 -14.79 -19.22 8.37
CA ASP A 36 -15.24 -19.30 6.99
C ASP A 36 -15.13 -17.93 6.32
N VAL A 37 -14.97 -17.90 5.00
CA VAL A 37 -14.80 -16.64 4.23
C VAL A 37 -15.78 -16.62 3.08
N VAL A 38 -16.53 -15.52 2.97
CA VAL A 38 -17.42 -15.23 1.85
C VAL A 38 -16.97 -13.93 1.18
N PHE A 39 -16.80 -13.97 -0.14
CA PHE A 39 -16.47 -12.80 -0.96
C PHE A 39 -17.75 -12.11 -1.43
N LEU A 40 -17.75 -10.79 -1.34
CA LEU A 40 -18.82 -9.93 -1.84
C LEU A 40 -18.26 -8.99 -2.89
N ASN A 41 -18.82 -9.04 -4.10
CA ASN A 41 -18.42 -8.19 -5.21
C ASN A 41 -19.26 -6.89 -5.21
N ILE A 42 -18.63 -5.76 -4.90
CA ILE A 42 -19.33 -4.47 -4.86
C ILE A 42 -19.65 -3.89 -6.25
N ASN A 43 -19.07 -4.43 -7.34
CA ASN A 43 -19.35 -4.00 -8.69
C ASN A 43 -20.65 -4.59 -9.26
N ASP A 44 -21.18 -5.65 -8.65
CA ASP A 44 -22.48 -6.24 -8.97
C ASP A 44 -23.40 -6.20 -7.76
N ILE A 45 -24.27 -5.21 -7.73
CA ILE A 45 -25.18 -4.99 -6.60
C ILE A 45 -26.21 -6.10 -6.42
N HIS A 46 -26.61 -6.77 -7.51
CA HIS A 46 -27.56 -7.88 -7.43
C HIS A 46 -26.90 -9.13 -6.84
N GLU A 47 -25.71 -9.47 -7.32
CA GLU A 47 -24.90 -10.55 -6.77
C GLU A 47 -24.56 -10.28 -5.30
N PHE A 48 -24.08 -9.07 -4.99
CA PHE A 48 -23.79 -8.61 -3.63
C PHE A 48 -24.96 -8.86 -2.68
N ASN A 49 -26.16 -8.37 -3.05
CA ASN A 49 -27.35 -8.49 -2.19
C ASN A 49 -27.79 -9.96 -2.03
N ASN A 50 -27.69 -10.78 -3.06
CA ASN A 50 -28.07 -12.19 -3.00
C ASN A 50 -27.12 -12.98 -2.10
N ILE A 51 -25.81 -12.82 -2.29
CA ILE A 51 -24.79 -13.51 -1.48
C ILE A 51 -24.88 -13.04 -0.03
N LEU A 52 -25.00 -11.74 0.23
CA LEU A 52 -25.11 -11.20 1.59
C LEU A 52 -26.33 -11.78 2.31
N ARG A 53 -27.50 -11.79 1.64
CA ARG A 53 -28.75 -12.35 2.22
C ARG A 53 -28.60 -13.83 2.53
N GLN A 54 -28.05 -14.61 1.60
CA GLN A 54 -27.79 -16.02 1.80
C GLN A 54 -26.83 -16.24 2.98
N THR A 55 -25.74 -15.48 3.03
CA THR A 55 -24.75 -15.59 4.12
C THR A 55 -25.37 -15.27 5.47
N MET A 56 -26.25 -14.27 5.56
CA MET A 56 -26.95 -13.96 6.80
C MET A 56 -27.88 -15.09 7.24
N ALA A 57 -28.48 -15.83 6.30
CA ALA A 57 -29.32 -16.98 6.61
C ALA A 57 -28.48 -18.19 7.06
N ASP A 58 -27.31 -18.42 6.43
CA ASP A 58 -26.43 -19.54 6.75
C ASP A 58 -25.65 -19.35 8.05
N TYR A 59 -25.33 -18.09 8.39
CA TYR A 59 -24.55 -17.68 9.57
C TYR A 59 -25.33 -16.69 10.48
N PRO A 60 -26.52 -17.06 11.01
CA PRO A 60 -27.30 -16.16 11.85
C PRO A 60 -26.47 -15.74 13.08
N GLU A 61 -26.26 -14.43 13.26
CA GLU A 61 -25.43 -13.80 14.31
C GLU A 61 -23.95 -14.21 14.34
N ARG A 62 -23.49 -15.06 13.40
CA ARG A 62 -22.11 -15.58 13.33
C ARG A 62 -21.27 -14.93 12.24
N ILE A 63 -21.70 -13.82 11.65
CA ILE A 63 -20.81 -13.02 10.82
C ILE A 63 -19.91 -12.22 11.75
N ALA A 64 -18.64 -12.57 11.80
CA ALA A 64 -17.67 -12.00 12.72
C ALA A 64 -17.37 -10.54 12.37
N MET A 65 -17.11 -10.29 11.09
CA MET A 65 -16.67 -9.00 10.56
C MET A 65 -16.81 -8.93 9.06
N CYS A 66 -16.64 -7.72 8.53
CA CYS A 66 -16.43 -7.45 7.12
C CYS A 66 -15.08 -6.75 6.94
N ILE A 67 -14.29 -7.13 5.93
CA ILE A 67 -12.98 -6.53 5.63
C ILE A 67 -12.99 -5.99 4.20
N SER A 68 -12.39 -4.83 3.99
CA SER A 68 -12.15 -4.25 2.66
C SER A 68 -10.81 -3.54 2.59
N PHE A 69 -10.36 -3.27 1.36
CA PHE A 69 -9.24 -2.36 1.10
C PHE A 69 -9.74 -1.00 0.59
N SER A 70 -8.94 0.05 0.81
CA SER A 70 -9.11 1.41 0.26
C SER A 70 -10.52 2.01 0.41
N GLY A 71 -11.23 1.65 1.48
CA GLY A 71 -12.56 2.18 1.79
C GLY A 71 -13.70 1.60 0.94
N PHE A 72 -13.48 0.55 0.16
CA PHE A 72 -14.56 -0.07 -0.60
C PHE A 72 -15.71 -0.52 0.29
N GLY A 73 -16.92 -0.12 -0.07
CA GLY A 73 -18.15 -0.53 0.61
C GLY A 73 -18.40 0.09 1.99
N THR A 74 -17.55 1.02 2.46
CA THR A 74 -17.76 1.70 3.75
C THR A 74 -18.99 2.61 3.76
N GLU A 75 -19.42 3.08 2.60
CA GLU A 75 -20.51 4.05 2.40
C GLU A 75 -21.84 3.39 2.00
N ILE A 76 -21.93 2.04 1.93
CA ILE A 76 -23.14 1.35 1.47
C ILE A 76 -24.30 1.66 2.43
N GLY A 77 -25.40 2.14 1.86
CA GLY A 77 -26.64 2.44 2.59
C GLY A 77 -26.66 3.78 3.32
N ASP A 78 -25.69 4.66 3.10
CA ASP A 78 -25.58 5.96 3.78
C ASP A 78 -26.42 7.08 3.11
N THR A 79 -27.17 6.74 2.08
CA THR A 79 -28.07 7.67 1.40
C THR A 79 -29.47 7.59 2.01
N SER A 80 -29.85 8.60 2.80
CA SER A 80 -31.19 8.75 3.41
C SER A 80 -31.49 7.92 4.67
N ASP A 81 -32.72 7.92 5.13
CA ASP A 81 -33.28 7.44 6.40
C ASP A 81 -32.92 6.01 6.87
N ASN A 82 -32.25 5.23 6.04
CA ASN A 82 -31.91 3.84 6.36
C ASN A 82 -30.54 3.65 7.06
N GLY A 83 -29.69 4.66 7.11
CA GLY A 83 -28.36 4.59 7.73
C GLY A 83 -27.40 3.61 7.06
N ASN A 84 -26.18 3.53 7.56
CA ASN A 84 -25.13 2.66 7.03
C ASN A 84 -25.47 1.17 7.19
N LEU A 85 -25.24 0.37 6.15
CA LEU A 85 -25.54 -1.06 6.11
C LEU A 85 -24.89 -1.83 7.26
N TRP A 86 -23.60 -1.60 7.51
CA TRP A 86 -22.82 -2.33 8.51
C TRP A 86 -23.30 -2.05 9.94
N GLN A 87 -23.71 -0.80 10.20
CA GLN A 87 -24.31 -0.39 11.46
C GLN A 87 -25.66 -1.09 11.70
N ARG A 88 -26.50 -1.17 10.68
CA ARG A 88 -27.82 -1.83 10.77
C ARG A 88 -27.69 -3.34 10.98
N LEU A 89 -26.76 -3.97 10.29
CA LEU A 89 -26.53 -5.41 10.41
C LEU A 89 -25.72 -5.79 11.65
N LYS A 90 -25.22 -4.79 12.42
CA LYS A 90 -24.31 -5.00 13.56
C LYS A 90 -23.06 -5.81 13.21
N ILE A 91 -22.55 -5.61 12.00
CA ILE A 91 -21.32 -6.23 11.50
C ILE A 91 -20.21 -5.18 11.57
N PRO A 92 -19.14 -5.41 12.35
CA PRO A 92 -17.97 -4.51 12.31
C PRO A 92 -17.33 -4.59 10.95
N MET A 93 -17.04 -3.43 10.36
CA MET A 93 -16.35 -3.33 9.10
C MET A 93 -14.98 -2.70 9.30
N LEU A 94 -13.94 -3.39 8.84
CA LEU A 94 -12.56 -2.93 8.87
C LEU A 94 -12.11 -2.62 7.45
N SER A 95 -11.67 -1.39 7.23
CA SER A 95 -11.13 -1.01 5.92
C SER A 95 -9.65 -0.66 6.03
N ILE A 96 -8.83 -1.44 5.33
CA ILE A 96 -7.38 -1.24 5.25
C ILE A 96 -7.10 -0.17 4.20
N MET A 97 -6.64 0.99 4.63
CA MET A 97 -6.41 2.15 3.79
C MET A 97 -5.00 2.12 3.22
N LEU A 98 -4.87 2.09 1.90
CA LEU A 98 -3.62 1.95 1.17
C LEU A 98 -3.14 3.26 0.53
N ASP A 99 -4.07 4.14 0.19
CA ASP A 99 -3.80 5.41 -0.49
C ASP A 99 -3.80 6.58 0.50
N HIS A 100 -3.14 7.67 0.10
CA HIS A 100 -3.13 8.91 0.89
C HIS A 100 -4.54 9.44 1.08
N PRO A 101 -4.93 9.87 2.31
CA PRO A 101 -6.30 10.31 2.61
C PRO A 101 -6.81 11.45 1.73
N ALA A 102 -5.93 12.25 1.17
CA ALA A 102 -6.30 13.35 0.28
C ALA A 102 -6.98 12.92 -1.03
N TYR A 103 -6.79 11.65 -1.47
CA TYR A 103 -7.42 11.18 -2.72
C TYR A 103 -8.91 10.89 -2.59
N TYR A 104 -9.36 10.40 -1.41
CA TYR A 104 -10.74 9.94 -1.21
C TYR A 104 -11.26 10.32 0.17
N ILE A 105 -11.42 11.63 0.42
CA ILE A 105 -11.82 12.17 1.73
C ILE A 105 -13.09 11.51 2.26
N SER A 106 -14.10 11.31 1.43
CA SER A 106 -15.38 10.70 1.82
C SER A 106 -15.17 9.32 2.46
N ARG A 107 -14.28 8.52 1.89
CA ARG A 107 -13.95 7.19 2.41
C ARG A 107 -13.23 7.23 3.75
N HIS A 108 -12.58 8.34 4.09
CA HIS A 108 -11.89 8.54 5.37
C HIS A 108 -12.77 9.17 6.45
N ASN A 109 -13.86 9.81 6.08
CA ASN A 109 -14.75 10.57 6.97
C ASN A 109 -16.10 9.91 7.21
N SER A 110 -16.23 8.59 7.02
CA SER A 110 -17.53 7.93 7.27
C SER A 110 -18.06 8.23 8.67
N PRO A 111 -19.34 8.57 8.80
CA PRO A 111 -19.94 8.97 10.06
C PRO A 111 -20.35 7.81 10.97
N THR A 112 -20.13 6.56 10.58
CA THR A 112 -20.64 5.40 11.31
C THR A 112 -19.63 4.78 12.27
N PRO A 113 -20.01 4.46 13.51
CA PRO A 113 -19.14 3.75 14.44
C PRO A 113 -18.87 2.29 14.07
N ALA A 114 -19.67 1.68 13.19
CA ALA A 114 -19.47 0.30 12.73
C ALA A 114 -18.22 0.14 11.88
N VAL A 115 -17.74 1.22 11.23
CA VAL A 115 -16.58 1.20 10.32
C VAL A 115 -15.35 1.70 11.04
N MET A 116 -14.32 0.85 11.13
CA MET A 116 -12.97 1.21 11.57
C MET A 116 -12.04 1.29 10.35
N ARG A 117 -11.26 2.36 10.30
CA ARG A 117 -10.20 2.52 9.29
C ARG A 117 -8.87 2.12 9.86
N ILE A 118 -8.14 1.35 9.08
CA ILE A 118 -6.85 0.79 9.45
C ILE A 118 -5.83 1.29 8.44
N TYR A 119 -4.84 2.00 8.92
CA TYR A 119 -3.78 2.54 8.09
C TYR A 119 -2.57 1.63 8.12
N ALA A 120 -2.10 1.24 6.94
CA ALA A 120 -0.90 0.40 6.80
C ALA A 120 0.38 1.20 7.04
N ASN A 121 0.32 2.53 6.97
CA ASN A 121 1.43 3.40 7.30
C ASN A 121 1.02 4.52 8.27
N ARG A 122 1.97 5.00 9.02
CA ARG A 122 1.74 5.97 10.10
C ARG A 122 1.47 7.37 9.56
N ASP A 123 2.14 7.77 8.48
CA ASP A 123 1.94 9.08 7.86
C ASP A 123 0.47 9.35 7.52
N PHE A 124 -0.21 8.33 6.97
CA PHE A 124 -1.62 8.47 6.58
C PHE A 124 -2.56 8.49 7.79
N LEU A 125 -2.23 7.73 8.84
CA LEU A 125 -2.98 7.82 10.10
C LEU A 125 -2.84 9.21 10.73
N GLU A 126 -1.62 9.74 10.78
CA GLU A 126 -1.35 11.07 11.34
C GLU A 126 -2.04 12.15 10.53
N PHE A 127 -1.97 12.10 9.19
CA PHE A 127 -2.71 13.00 8.33
C PHE A 127 -4.24 12.94 8.60
N ASN A 128 -4.79 11.73 8.70
CA ASN A 128 -6.21 11.55 9.01
C ASN A 128 -6.55 12.17 10.38
N ARG A 129 -5.74 11.92 11.41
CA ARG A 129 -5.97 12.44 12.76
C ARG A 129 -5.87 13.98 12.81
N ASP A 130 -4.85 14.54 12.17
CA ASP A 130 -4.50 15.95 12.36
C ASP A 130 -5.34 16.88 11.47
N TYR A 131 -5.73 16.44 10.27
CA TYR A 131 -6.47 17.25 9.31
C TYR A 131 -7.91 16.79 9.10
N LEU A 132 -8.18 15.49 8.96
CA LEU A 132 -9.54 15.00 8.76
C LEU A 132 -10.30 14.86 10.08
N ARG A 133 -9.59 14.70 11.20
CA ARG A 133 -10.17 14.64 12.57
C ARG A 133 -11.33 13.65 12.67
N PRO A 134 -11.11 12.36 12.42
CA PRO A 134 -12.16 11.36 12.30
C PRO A 134 -12.96 11.26 13.59
N LYS A 135 -14.27 11.20 13.47
CA LYS A 135 -15.20 11.08 14.61
C LYS A 135 -15.08 9.71 15.29
N TYR A 136 -14.73 8.68 14.53
CA TYR A 136 -14.70 7.30 15.00
C TYR A 136 -13.29 6.72 15.02
N ARG A 137 -13.17 5.51 15.58
CA ARG A 137 -11.88 4.85 15.79
C ARG A 137 -11.12 4.61 14.49
N THR A 138 -9.83 4.85 14.55
CA THR A 138 -8.84 4.49 13.55
C THR A 138 -7.73 3.67 14.20
N ALA A 139 -7.03 2.87 13.42
CA ALA A 139 -5.89 2.08 13.91
C ALA A 139 -4.73 2.13 12.92
N TYR A 140 -3.53 1.92 13.45
CA TYR A 140 -2.32 1.66 12.67
C TYR A 140 -2.01 0.17 12.73
N LEU A 141 -1.83 -0.44 11.55
CA LEU A 141 -1.50 -1.84 11.45
C LEU A 141 -0.57 -2.04 10.24
N PRO A 142 0.76 -1.98 10.45
CA PRO A 142 1.72 -2.11 9.36
C PRO A 142 1.67 -3.52 8.77
N PHE A 143 1.99 -3.62 7.50
CA PHE A 143 2.16 -4.89 6.84
C PHE A 143 3.26 -5.73 7.55
N GLY A 144 4.08 -6.38 6.89
CA GLY A 144 5.18 -7.21 7.33
C GLY A 144 5.67 -7.97 6.12
N ALA A 145 6.62 -8.87 6.30
CA ALA A 145 7.09 -9.68 5.18
C ALA A 145 5.93 -10.46 4.56
N MET A 146 5.74 -10.28 3.26
CA MET A 146 4.65 -10.91 2.50
C MET A 146 5.17 -12.20 1.88
N THR A 147 5.02 -13.30 2.60
CA THR A 147 5.46 -14.63 2.15
C THR A 147 4.45 -15.33 1.23
N TYR A 148 3.19 -14.86 1.23
CA TYR A 148 2.11 -15.44 0.42
C TYR A 148 1.92 -16.95 0.64
N GLY A 149 2.07 -17.40 1.88
CA GLY A 149 1.99 -18.81 2.25
C GLY A 149 3.15 -19.68 1.77
N ARG A 150 4.18 -19.07 1.18
CA ARG A 150 5.41 -19.74 0.71
C ARG A 150 6.52 -19.61 1.76
N GLN A 151 7.49 -20.51 1.68
CA GLN A 151 8.72 -20.33 2.45
C GLN A 151 9.69 -19.48 1.64
N PRO A 152 10.20 -18.38 2.20
CA PRO A 152 11.26 -17.63 1.55
C PRO A 152 12.48 -18.53 1.34
N HIS A 153 13.20 -18.34 0.25
CA HIS A 153 14.38 -19.12 -0.04
C HIS A 153 15.56 -18.22 -0.41
N LYS A 154 16.75 -18.70 -0.09
CA LYS A 154 18.00 -18.04 -0.47
C LYS A 154 18.19 -18.15 -1.98
N ARG A 155 18.53 -17.05 -2.64
CA ARG A 155 18.92 -17.06 -4.05
C ARG A 155 20.31 -17.68 -4.22
N GLU A 156 20.50 -18.41 -5.31
CA GLU A 156 21.76 -19.01 -5.69
C GLU A 156 22.20 -18.46 -7.06
N PRO A 157 22.74 -17.22 -7.09
CA PRO A 157 23.12 -16.61 -8.34
C PRO A 157 24.30 -17.34 -8.96
N LYS A 158 24.23 -17.62 -10.26
CA LYS A 158 25.33 -18.24 -11.00
C LYS A 158 26.32 -17.16 -11.46
N LYS A 159 27.60 -17.36 -11.24
CA LYS A 159 28.66 -16.40 -11.60
C LYS A 159 28.72 -16.04 -13.10
N THR A 160 28.19 -16.92 -13.95
CA THR A 160 28.21 -16.75 -15.41
C THR A 160 26.96 -16.08 -15.98
N GLU A 161 25.95 -15.81 -15.14
CA GLU A 161 24.66 -15.23 -15.56
C GLU A 161 24.50 -13.80 -15.03
N THR A 162 23.95 -12.92 -15.87
CA THR A 162 23.56 -11.58 -15.42
C THR A 162 22.41 -11.70 -14.42
N PRO A 163 22.52 -11.14 -13.22
CA PRO A 163 21.46 -11.25 -12.22
C PRO A 163 20.16 -10.59 -12.70
N LEU A 164 19.03 -11.25 -12.45
CA LEU A 164 17.73 -10.68 -12.75
C LEU A 164 17.38 -9.59 -11.72
N ILE A 165 17.35 -8.34 -12.19
CA ILE A 165 16.93 -7.17 -11.44
C ILE A 165 15.69 -6.59 -12.11
N ILE A 166 14.64 -6.33 -11.34
CA ILE A 166 13.37 -5.87 -11.90
C ILE A 166 12.88 -4.57 -11.27
N PHE A 167 12.15 -3.78 -12.07
CA PHE A 167 11.41 -2.61 -11.62
C PHE A 167 9.93 -2.73 -12.03
N PRO A 168 9.06 -3.22 -11.13
CA PRO A 168 7.64 -3.40 -11.42
C PRO A 168 6.87 -2.11 -11.15
N LYS A 169 6.80 -1.20 -12.12
CA LYS A 169 6.17 0.10 -11.93
C LYS A 169 5.62 0.71 -13.21
N THR A 170 4.35 1.04 -13.21
CA THR A 170 3.70 1.87 -14.22
C THR A 170 4.21 3.30 -14.13
N GLY A 171 4.60 3.87 -15.26
CA GLY A 171 5.06 5.24 -15.42
C GLY A 171 4.00 6.18 -15.97
N SER A 172 4.39 7.42 -16.11
CA SER A 172 3.64 8.46 -16.83
C SER A 172 4.60 9.60 -17.10
N ASN A 173 4.47 10.29 -18.23
CA ASN A 173 5.25 11.49 -18.46
C ASN A 173 4.83 12.58 -17.45
N PRO A 174 5.71 13.02 -16.52
CA PRO A 174 5.35 13.98 -15.51
C PRO A 174 4.96 15.36 -16.08
N ASP A 175 5.47 15.72 -17.25
CA ASP A 175 5.13 17.00 -17.90
C ASP A 175 3.64 17.05 -18.27
N THR A 176 3.05 15.92 -18.67
CA THR A 176 1.62 15.86 -19.01
C THR A 176 0.72 16.10 -17.79
N LEU A 177 1.19 15.80 -16.59
CA LEU A 177 0.44 16.04 -15.35
C LEU A 177 0.33 17.53 -14.99
N ARG A 178 1.23 18.35 -15.50
CA ARG A 178 1.20 19.81 -15.27
C ARG A 178 0.32 20.55 -16.28
N GLU A 179 -0.07 19.91 -17.39
CA GLU A 179 -0.92 20.55 -18.40
C GLU A 179 -2.27 21.02 -17.83
N PRO A 180 -3.01 20.22 -17.03
CA PRO A 180 -4.25 20.67 -16.40
C PRO A 180 -4.06 21.85 -15.43
N TRP A 181 -2.84 22.06 -14.90
CA TRP A 181 -2.60 23.18 -14.00
C TRP A 181 -2.59 24.54 -14.71
N LYS A 182 -2.29 24.56 -16.02
CA LYS A 182 -2.21 25.79 -16.81
C LYS A 182 -3.54 26.54 -16.91
N ILE A 183 -4.67 25.84 -16.73
CA ILE A 183 -6.01 26.46 -16.77
C ILE A 183 -6.50 26.92 -15.39
N LEU A 184 -5.78 26.59 -14.31
CA LEU A 184 -6.15 27.02 -12.96
C LEU A 184 -5.87 28.52 -12.76
N PRO A 185 -6.50 29.16 -11.76
CA PRO A 185 -6.15 30.52 -11.37
C PRO A 185 -4.65 30.66 -11.05
N ARG A 186 -4.05 31.81 -11.38
CA ARG A 186 -2.61 32.05 -11.21
C ARG A 186 -2.09 31.77 -9.82
N LEU A 187 -2.87 32.10 -8.79
CA LEU A 187 -2.53 31.79 -7.39
C LEU A 187 -2.37 30.27 -7.16
N MET A 188 -3.29 29.48 -7.69
CA MET A 188 -3.22 28.02 -7.57
C MET A 188 -2.02 27.45 -8.33
N GLN A 189 -1.75 27.93 -9.54
CA GLN A 189 -0.56 27.54 -10.30
C GLN A 189 0.72 27.83 -9.53
N ARG A 190 0.81 29.03 -8.89
CA ARG A 190 1.95 29.41 -8.07
C ARG A 190 2.13 28.45 -6.89
N ILE A 191 1.07 28.18 -6.13
CA ILE A 191 1.13 27.27 -4.98
C ILE A 191 1.59 25.87 -5.43
N LEU A 192 1.06 25.32 -6.52
CA LEU A 192 1.47 24.00 -7.04
C LEU A 192 2.96 23.98 -7.40
N ASN A 193 3.46 25.00 -8.09
CA ASN A 193 4.88 25.05 -8.47
C ASN A 193 5.80 25.23 -7.27
N GLU A 194 5.49 26.16 -6.36
CA GLU A 194 6.26 26.40 -5.14
C GLU A 194 6.23 25.18 -4.21
N SER A 195 5.12 24.43 -4.16
CA SER A 195 5.05 23.17 -3.40
C SER A 195 6.06 22.12 -3.90
N ILE A 196 6.27 22.04 -5.22
CA ILE A 196 7.29 21.13 -5.78
C ILE A 196 8.70 21.59 -5.33
N GLU A 197 8.99 22.86 -5.42
CA GLU A 197 10.30 23.42 -4.99
C GLU A 197 10.53 23.18 -3.49
N HIS A 198 9.53 23.42 -2.65
CA HIS A 198 9.59 23.13 -1.22
C HIS A 198 9.82 21.65 -0.96
N TYR A 199 9.09 20.74 -1.63
CA TYR A 199 9.28 19.32 -1.45
C TYR A 199 10.72 18.87 -1.73
N TRP A 200 11.32 19.36 -2.82
CA TRP A 200 12.71 19.02 -3.15
C TRP A 200 13.74 19.78 -2.30
N GLY A 201 13.38 20.92 -1.72
CA GLY A 201 14.20 21.71 -0.80
C GLY A 201 14.27 21.14 0.62
N GLU A 202 13.23 20.45 1.08
CA GLU A 202 13.19 19.87 2.42
C GLU A 202 14.00 18.58 2.54
N THR A 203 14.63 18.39 3.70
CA THR A 203 15.13 17.08 4.12
C THR A 203 13.94 16.23 4.53
N THR A 204 13.81 15.04 3.97
CA THR A 204 12.75 14.05 4.19
C THR A 204 12.21 14.03 5.62
N ARG A 205 10.92 14.31 5.78
CA ARG A 205 10.20 14.22 7.06
C ARG A 205 8.80 13.70 6.79
N SER A 206 8.25 13.02 7.79
CA SER A 206 6.84 12.62 7.77
C SER A 206 5.96 13.80 7.36
N GLY A 207 5.08 13.57 6.38
CA GLY A 207 4.19 14.60 5.87
C GLY A 207 4.85 15.61 4.90
N ALA A 208 5.99 15.30 4.28
CA ALA A 208 6.71 16.19 3.37
C ALA A 208 5.81 16.87 2.31
N VAL A 209 4.89 16.11 1.69
CA VAL A 209 3.94 16.67 0.71
C VAL A 209 3.00 17.68 1.35
N SER A 210 2.39 17.34 2.49
CA SER A 210 1.48 18.26 3.19
C SER A 210 2.17 19.53 3.65
N ASN A 211 3.37 19.39 4.20
CA ASN A 211 4.17 20.52 4.69
C ASN A 211 4.60 21.44 3.54
N SER A 212 4.99 20.87 2.40
CA SER A 212 5.37 21.63 1.21
C SER A 212 4.20 22.44 0.64
N VAL A 213 3.00 21.84 0.62
CA VAL A 213 1.77 22.53 0.21
C VAL A 213 1.42 23.66 1.18
N LEU A 214 1.50 23.41 2.49
CA LEU A 214 1.23 24.44 3.50
C LEU A 214 2.24 25.59 3.42
N ALA A 215 3.54 25.30 3.28
CA ALA A 215 4.56 26.32 3.14
C ALA A 215 4.34 27.21 1.91
N ALA A 216 4.02 26.63 0.76
CA ALA A 216 3.71 27.36 -0.46
C ALA A 216 2.44 28.22 -0.33
N ALA A 217 1.40 27.69 0.31
CA ALA A 217 0.15 28.40 0.54
C ALA A 217 0.34 29.56 1.52
N ASP A 218 1.04 29.33 2.62
CA ASP A 218 1.36 30.37 3.63
C ASP A 218 2.18 31.52 3.00
N ALA A 219 3.18 31.19 2.17
CA ALA A 219 3.96 32.18 1.40
C ALA A 219 3.10 32.96 0.38
N ALA A 220 2.03 32.35 -0.10
CA ALA A 220 1.06 32.97 -1.00
C ALA A 220 -0.05 33.76 -0.26
N GLY A 221 -0.07 33.74 1.06
CA GLY A 221 -1.10 34.38 1.89
C GLY A 221 -2.44 33.64 1.89
N LEU A 222 -2.44 32.33 1.60
CA LEU A 222 -3.64 31.50 1.57
C LEU A 222 -3.69 30.53 2.76
N GLU A 223 -4.71 30.68 3.61
CA GLU A 223 -4.95 29.79 4.75
C GLU A 223 -5.66 28.50 4.29
N LEU A 224 -4.92 27.39 4.18
CA LEU A 224 -5.46 26.10 3.71
C LEU A 224 -5.94 25.19 4.82
N ARG A 225 -5.46 25.35 6.07
CA ARG A 225 -5.80 24.40 7.16
C ARG A 225 -7.28 24.34 7.47
N ASN A 226 -8.00 25.40 7.15
CA ASN A 226 -9.44 25.53 7.38
C ASN A 226 -10.29 25.20 6.13
N ASP A 227 -9.66 25.04 4.96
CA ASP A 227 -10.33 24.60 3.73
C ASP A 227 -9.82 23.23 3.32
N LEU A 228 -10.40 22.19 3.91
CA LEU A 228 -10.00 20.81 3.69
C LEU A 228 -10.12 20.40 2.20
N THR A 229 -11.12 20.90 1.49
CA THR A 229 -11.34 20.57 0.07
C THR A 229 -10.19 21.09 -0.78
N LEU A 230 -9.83 22.36 -0.58
CA LEU A 230 -8.74 22.97 -1.33
C LEU A 230 -7.38 22.39 -0.91
N PHE A 231 -7.19 22.16 0.39
CA PHE A 231 -5.96 21.56 0.91
C PHE A 231 -5.71 20.17 0.31
N THR A 232 -6.70 19.29 0.34
CA THR A 232 -6.56 17.93 -0.20
C THR A 232 -6.44 17.90 -1.72
N PHE A 233 -7.04 18.86 -2.43
CA PHE A 233 -6.80 19.05 -3.87
C PHE A 233 -5.32 19.30 -4.16
N PHE A 234 -4.69 20.23 -3.46
CA PHE A 234 -3.26 20.51 -3.64
C PHE A 234 -2.39 19.30 -3.28
N ILE A 235 -2.67 18.65 -2.16
CA ILE A 235 -1.91 17.46 -1.74
C ILE A 235 -2.01 16.36 -2.79
N ALA A 236 -3.21 16.02 -3.26
CA ALA A 236 -3.41 14.97 -4.25
C ALA A 236 -2.67 15.29 -5.56
N ALA A 237 -2.73 16.55 -6.01
CA ALA A 237 -2.05 16.99 -7.23
C ALA A 237 -0.52 16.90 -7.10
N ILE A 238 0.04 17.33 -5.96
CA ILE A 238 1.48 17.29 -5.70
C ILE A 238 1.97 15.87 -5.46
N ASP A 239 1.25 15.09 -4.66
CA ASP A 239 1.62 13.69 -4.39
C ASP A 239 1.66 12.87 -5.69
N ASP A 240 0.64 12.98 -6.55
CA ASP A 240 0.63 12.27 -7.83
C ASP A 240 1.76 12.72 -8.74
N TYR A 241 2.00 14.02 -8.85
CA TYR A 241 3.11 14.56 -9.64
C TYR A 241 4.47 14.04 -9.15
N ILE A 242 4.76 14.14 -7.86
CA ILE A 242 6.04 13.71 -7.29
C ILE A 242 6.26 12.21 -7.49
N ARG A 243 5.22 11.40 -7.28
CA ARG A 243 5.28 9.95 -7.51
C ARG A 243 5.63 9.62 -8.95
N LYS A 244 4.98 10.26 -9.92
CA LYS A 244 5.24 10.06 -11.36
C LYS A 244 6.63 10.58 -11.75
N PHE A 245 7.03 11.73 -11.25
CA PHE A 245 8.36 12.29 -11.46
C PHE A 245 9.47 11.34 -10.95
N LYS A 246 9.32 10.80 -9.74
CA LYS A 246 10.25 9.81 -9.19
C LYS A 246 10.37 8.56 -10.09
N VAL A 247 9.24 8.06 -10.60
CA VAL A 247 9.24 6.93 -11.54
C VAL A 247 9.98 7.26 -12.83
N ASP A 248 9.75 8.45 -13.41
CA ASP A 248 10.44 8.91 -14.63
C ASP A 248 11.95 8.97 -14.42
N VAL A 249 12.40 9.58 -13.32
CA VAL A 249 13.82 9.67 -12.96
C VAL A 249 14.45 8.28 -12.84
N ILE A 250 13.80 7.36 -12.13
CA ILE A 250 14.29 5.98 -11.99
C ILE A 250 14.34 5.30 -13.37
N ALA A 251 13.26 5.32 -14.12
CA ALA A 251 13.17 4.64 -15.41
C ALA A 251 14.28 5.10 -16.37
N ARG A 252 14.52 6.43 -16.47
CA ARG A 252 15.63 6.98 -17.30
C ARG A 252 17.00 6.48 -16.87
N LYS A 253 17.26 6.40 -15.55
CA LYS A 253 18.52 5.88 -15.02
C LYS A 253 18.68 4.39 -15.25
N LEU A 254 17.58 3.64 -15.37
CA LEU A 254 17.59 2.21 -15.65
C LEU A 254 17.82 1.87 -17.11
N LEU A 255 17.48 2.74 -18.08
CA LEU A 255 17.61 2.45 -19.51
C LEU A 255 18.99 1.89 -19.93
N PRO A 256 20.14 2.43 -19.47
CA PRO A 256 21.45 1.91 -19.85
C PRO A 256 21.85 0.61 -19.13
N LEU A 257 21.04 0.09 -18.21
CA LEU A 257 21.37 -1.06 -17.37
C LEU A 257 20.62 -2.33 -17.81
N PRO A 258 21.17 -3.55 -17.59
CA PRO A 258 20.52 -4.80 -17.95
C PRO A 258 19.44 -5.19 -16.93
N VAL A 259 18.36 -4.41 -16.85
CA VAL A 259 17.24 -4.61 -15.93
C VAL A 259 15.96 -4.86 -16.71
N LYS A 260 14.93 -5.44 -16.07
CA LYS A 260 13.59 -5.57 -16.64
C LYS A 260 12.63 -4.61 -15.93
N ILE A 261 11.91 -3.83 -16.72
CA ILE A 261 10.89 -2.89 -16.24
C ILE A 261 9.53 -3.44 -16.64
N TYR A 262 8.69 -3.79 -15.67
CA TYR A 262 7.33 -4.29 -15.90
C TYR A 262 6.33 -3.18 -15.62
N GLY A 263 5.70 -2.64 -16.66
CA GLY A 263 4.69 -1.59 -16.47
C GLY A 263 4.30 -0.89 -17.76
N ASP A 264 3.21 -0.14 -17.68
CA ASP A 264 2.68 0.71 -18.75
C ASP A 264 3.18 2.15 -18.63
N GLY A 265 2.84 2.98 -19.64
CA GLY A 265 2.97 4.42 -19.60
C GLY A 265 4.41 4.94 -19.65
N LEU A 266 5.37 4.13 -20.11
CA LEU A 266 6.78 4.49 -20.30
C LEU A 266 7.17 4.68 -21.78
N ASN A 267 6.21 4.64 -22.69
CA ASN A 267 6.41 4.74 -24.14
C ASN A 267 6.92 6.12 -24.63
N TYR A 268 6.93 7.13 -23.77
CA TYR A 268 7.53 8.43 -24.06
C TYR A 268 9.05 8.48 -23.86
N LEU A 269 9.64 7.43 -23.28
CA LEU A 269 11.09 7.34 -23.09
C LEU A 269 11.78 6.97 -24.40
N ASP A 270 12.93 7.60 -24.67
CA ASP A 270 13.82 7.18 -25.76
C ASP A 270 14.56 5.90 -25.38
N THR A 271 14.24 4.81 -26.05
CA THR A 271 14.82 3.48 -25.80
C THR A 271 15.83 3.07 -26.86
N THR A 272 16.26 3.96 -27.77
CA THR A 272 17.12 3.64 -28.92
C THR A 272 18.42 2.93 -28.51
N ASN A 273 19.01 3.30 -27.36
CA ASN A 273 20.24 2.69 -26.82
C ASN A 273 20.00 1.98 -25.47
N ALA A 274 18.77 1.61 -25.18
CA ALA A 274 18.46 0.98 -23.92
C ALA A 274 19.00 -0.46 -23.85
N ARG A 275 19.59 -0.80 -22.72
CA ARG A 275 19.89 -2.19 -22.34
C ARG A 275 18.75 -2.76 -21.48
N ALA A 276 17.98 -1.90 -20.85
CA ALA A 276 16.78 -2.28 -20.12
C ALA A 276 15.71 -2.82 -21.08
N GLN A 277 14.99 -3.83 -20.62
CA GLN A 277 13.82 -4.36 -21.32
C GLN A 277 12.55 -3.79 -20.67
N ILE A 278 11.79 -2.98 -21.41
CA ILE A 278 10.46 -2.52 -20.99
C ILE A 278 9.44 -3.57 -21.42
N LEU A 279 8.77 -4.18 -20.46
CA LEU A 279 7.84 -5.28 -20.62
C LEU A 279 6.43 -4.85 -20.21
N PRO A 280 5.39 -5.45 -20.78
CA PRO A 280 4.01 -5.19 -20.36
C PRO A 280 3.83 -5.42 -18.85
N PRO A 281 2.86 -4.75 -18.22
CA PRO A 281 2.50 -5.05 -16.85
C PRO A 281 1.98 -6.49 -16.75
N VAL A 282 2.13 -7.06 -15.57
CA VAL A 282 1.65 -8.40 -15.25
C VAL A 282 0.68 -8.34 -14.09
N GLU A 283 -0.21 -9.31 -13.98
CA GLU A 283 -1.06 -9.51 -12.82
C GLU A 283 -0.21 -9.70 -11.56
N TYR A 284 -0.76 -9.34 -10.41
CA TYR A 284 0.02 -9.27 -9.17
C TYR A 284 0.52 -10.64 -8.69
N ASP A 285 -0.23 -11.71 -8.89
CA ASP A 285 0.17 -13.10 -8.61
C ASP A 285 1.39 -13.51 -9.44
N LYS A 286 1.37 -13.18 -10.75
CA LYS A 286 2.49 -13.42 -11.66
C LYS A 286 3.72 -12.60 -11.29
N LEU A 287 3.51 -11.39 -10.79
CA LEU A 287 4.60 -10.55 -10.30
C LEU A 287 5.32 -11.22 -9.11
N ILE A 288 4.60 -11.89 -8.22
CA ILE A 288 5.22 -12.61 -7.11
C ILE A 288 6.06 -13.79 -7.58
N GLU A 289 5.64 -14.50 -8.64
CA GLU A 289 6.48 -15.55 -9.26
C GLU A 289 7.78 -14.95 -9.81
N ILE A 290 7.69 -13.79 -10.48
CA ILE A 290 8.88 -13.09 -10.97
C ILE A 290 9.78 -12.64 -9.81
N PHE A 291 9.23 -12.25 -8.67
CA PHE A 291 10.01 -11.96 -7.46
C PHE A 291 10.79 -13.17 -6.98
N ASP A 292 10.17 -14.37 -7.01
CA ASP A 292 10.83 -15.62 -6.61
C ASP A 292 12.07 -15.95 -7.49
N GLU A 293 12.09 -15.50 -8.74
CA GLU A 293 13.21 -15.69 -9.67
C GLU A 293 14.24 -14.55 -9.62
N SER A 294 13.87 -13.39 -9.08
CA SER A 294 14.70 -12.18 -9.10
C SER A 294 15.73 -12.19 -7.98
N LEU A 295 16.94 -11.71 -8.26
CA LEU A 295 17.95 -11.40 -7.24
C LEU A 295 17.59 -10.12 -6.50
N ALA A 296 17.10 -9.10 -7.23
CA ALA A 296 16.73 -7.82 -6.64
C ALA A 296 15.47 -7.22 -7.27
N ILE A 297 14.72 -6.50 -6.47
CA ILE A 297 13.56 -5.70 -6.88
C ILE A 297 13.83 -4.23 -6.60
N ILE A 298 13.66 -3.40 -7.61
CA ILE A 298 13.67 -1.96 -7.44
C ILE A 298 12.28 -1.51 -7.01
N SER A 299 12.20 -0.80 -5.91
CA SER A 299 10.98 -0.21 -5.37
C SER A 299 11.17 1.28 -5.13
N MET A 300 10.08 1.97 -4.92
CA MET A 300 10.04 3.37 -4.55
C MET A 300 8.95 3.57 -3.50
N ASN A 301 9.28 4.21 -2.40
CA ASN A 301 8.29 4.65 -1.42
C ASN A 301 7.44 5.78 -2.02
N GLN A 302 6.15 5.67 -1.86
CA GLN A 302 5.17 6.60 -2.42
C GLN A 302 4.96 7.81 -1.49
N ASN A 303 6.03 8.63 -1.29
CA ASN A 303 6.02 9.76 -0.36
C ASN A 303 5.59 9.35 1.06
N ILE A 304 6.01 8.15 1.50
CA ILE A 304 5.83 7.60 2.84
C ILE A 304 7.19 7.69 3.54
N ASP A 305 7.24 8.35 4.69
CA ASP A 305 8.48 8.58 5.42
C ASP A 305 8.59 7.71 6.69
N ASP A 306 7.47 7.37 7.33
CA ASP A 306 7.45 6.59 8.58
C ASP A 306 6.93 5.15 8.38
N GLU A 307 7.15 4.59 7.21
CA GLU A 307 6.92 3.18 6.87
C GLU A 307 7.56 2.87 5.50
N CYS A 308 7.46 1.62 5.02
CA CYS A 308 7.79 1.29 3.64
C CYS A 308 6.57 0.79 2.85
N HIS A 309 6.69 0.83 1.53
CA HIS A 309 5.69 0.30 0.62
C HIS A 309 5.60 -1.24 0.72
N ASP A 310 4.53 -1.84 0.18
CA ASP A 310 4.31 -3.29 0.14
C ASP A 310 5.43 -4.07 -0.58
N ARG A 311 6.02 -3.49 -1.63
CA ARG A 311 7.05 -4.17 -2.44
C ARG A 311 8.34 -4.54 -1.71
N PRO A 312 8.96 -3.67 -0.90
CA PRO A 312 10.08 -4.08 -0.04
C PRO A 312 9.71 -5.23 0.90
N TYR A 313 8.49 -5.24 1.44
CA TYR A 313 7.99 -6.35 2.25
C TYR A 313 7.80 -7.63 1.44
N SER A 314 7.31 -7.53 0.21
CA SER A 314 7.21 -8.67 -0.70
C SER A 314 8.58 -9.23 -1.07
N ALA A 315 9.55 -8.35 -1.35
CA ALA A 315 10.94 -8.75 -1.60
C ALA A 315 11.53 -9.52 -0.43
N LEU A 316 11.42 -8.97 0.79
CA LEU A 316 11.89 -9.64 2.01
C LEU A 316 11.11 -10.94 2.27
N GLY A 317 9.81 -10.97 1.98
CA GLY A 317 8.99 -12.18 2.13
C GLY A 317 9.37 -13.33 1.19
N THR A 318 9.99 -13.02 0.05
CA THR A 318 10.46 -14.01 -0.92
C THR A 318 11.96 -14.31 -0.85
N GLY A 319 12.73 -13.56 -0.05
CA GLY A 319 14.18 -13.67 0.04
C GLY A 319 14.95 -12.90 -1.04
N CYS A 320 14.27 -11.97 -1.73
CA CYS A 320 14.84 -11.11 -2.76
C CYS A 320 15.40 -9.80 -2.15
N MET A 321 16.46 -9.22 -2.75
CA MET A 321 17.03 -7.94 -2.31
C MET A 321 16.11 -6.78 -2.67
N PRO A 322 15.58 -6.01 -1.70
CA PRO A 322 14.88 -4.77 -2.00
C PRO A 322 15.87 -3.63 -2.24
N ILE A 323 15.83 -3.03 -3.42
CA ILE A 323 16.49 -1.76 -3.75
C ILE A 323 15.41 -0.68 -3.64
N THR A 324 15.41 0.12 -2.57
CA THR A 324 14.37 1.14 -2.35
C THR A 324 14.98 2.49 -1.99
N ASP A 325 14.20 3.56 -2.14
CA ASP A 325 14.62 4.87 -1.70
C ASP A 325 14.64 4.97 -0.17
N ILE A 326 15.64 5.70 0.30
CA ILE A 326 15.91 5.89 1.72
C ILE A 326 14.88 6.85 2.29
N ASN A 327 14.26 6.45 3.40
CA ASN A 327 13.53 7.30 4.29
C ASN A 327 13.98 7.03 5.75
N PRO A 328 13.63 7.88 6.74
CA PRO A 328 14.06 7.72 8.12
C PRO A 328 13.68 6.36 8.74
N TRP A 329 12.50 5.84 8.36
CA TRP A 329 12.04 4.55 8.84
C TRP A 329 12.88 3.39 8.28
N TRP A 330 13.20 3.43 6.97
CA TRP A 330 14.02 2.41 6.29
C TRP A 330 15.44 2.38 6.86
N GLU A 331 16.06 3.54 7.01
CA GLU A 331 17.40 3.68 7.59
C GLU A 331 17.48 3.08 8.99
N LYS A 332 16.48 3.36 9.83
CA LYS A 332 16.40 2.86 11.21
C LYS A 332 16.18 1.34 11.28
N ASN A 333 15.33 0.79 10.41
CA ASN A 333 14.89 -0.59 10.50
C ASN A 333 15.75 -1.56 9.69
N TYR A 334 16.43 -1.09 8.64
CA TYR A 334 17.25 -1.90 7.72
C TYR A 334 18.63 -1.29 7.44
N PRO A 335 19.46 -1.02 8.47
CA PRO A 335 20.78 -0.39 8.26
C PRO A 335 21.70 -1.24 7.38
N THR A 336 21.58 -2.56 7.39
CA THR A 336 22.34 -3.50 6.55
C THR A 336 21.99 -3.39 5.06
N LEU A 337 20.79 -2.90 4.72
CA LEU A 337 20.34 -2.69 3.35
C LEU A 337 20.68 -1.29 2.81
N MET A 338 21.21 -0.40 3.64
CA MET A 338 21.57 0.96 3.21
C MET A 338 22.57 1.00 2.05
N PRO A 339 23.56 0.10 1.93
CA PRO A 339 24.43 0.06 0.76
C PRO A 339 23.74 -0.34 -0.57
N TYR A 340 22.52 -0.89 -0.49
CA TYR A 340 21.67 -1.29 -1.61
C TYR A 340 20.46 -0.36 -1.79
N SER A 341 20.44 0.76 -1.08
CA SER A 341 19.38 1.74 -1.15
C SER A 341 19.85 3.00 -1.85
N TYR A 342 18.92 3.82 -2.35
CA TYR A 342 19.21 5.05 -3.07
C TYR A 342 18.41 6.22 -2.50
N ASP A 343 18.75 7.43 -2.90
CA ASP A 343 17.92 8.62 -2.70
C ASP A 343 17.90 9.48 -3.98
N PHE A 344 17.01 10.44 -4.04
CA PHE A 344 16.86 11.30 -5.21
C PHE A 344 17.81 12.51 -5.22
N ARG A 345 18.71 12.62 -4.25
CA ARG A 345 19.60 13.79 -4.05
C ARG A 345 21.08 13.41 -4.14
N ASN A 346 21.53 12.46 -3.33
CA ASN A 346 22.96 12.21 -3.10
C ASN A 346 23.40 10.81 -3.48
N ARG A 347 22.51 9.82 -3.45
CA ARG A 347 22.85 8.43 -3.71
C ARG A 347 22.13 7.88 -4.94
N ASP A 348 22.85 7.75 -6.03
CA ASP A 348 22.30 7.29 -7.28
C ASP A 348 21.90 5.81 -7.22
N ILE A 349 20.73 5.48 -7.76
CA ILE A 349 20.22 4.11 -7.87
C ILE A 349 21.16 3.20 -8.66
N THR A 350 21.91 3.74 -9.63
CA THR A 350 22.87 2.97 -10.44
C THR A 350 23.98 2.36 -9.58
N MET A 351 24.38 3.02 -8.49
CA MET A 351 25.36 2.49 -7.54
C MET A 351 24.83 1.26 -6.79
N ALA A 352 23.57 1.28 -6.38
CA ALA A 352 22.94 0.13 -5.73
C ALA A 352 22.82 -1.06 -6.67
N ILE A 353 22.43 -0.81 -7.94
CA ILE A 353 22.32 -1.84 -8.97
C ILE A 353 23.71 -2.40 -9.34
N GLN A 354 24.72 -1.55 -9.46
CA GLN A 354 26.10 -1.98 -9.72
C GLN A 354 26.58 -2.90 -8.61
N LYS A 355 26.34 -2.54 -7.33
CA LYS A 355 26.72 -3.36 -6.20
C LYS A 355 26.07 -4.75 -6.23
N VAL A 356 24.78 -4.84 -6.59
CA VAL A 356 24.07 -6.13 -6.78
C VAL A 356 24.73 -6.95 -7.89
N SER A 357 25.14 -6.29 -8.98
CA SER A 357 25.71 -6.94 -10.16
C SER A 357 27.15 -7.39 -9.95
N ASP A 358 27.94 -6.61 -9.19
CA ASP A 358 29.35 -6.91 -8.93
C ASP A 358 29.53 -8.08 -7.96
N ASP A 359 28.62 -8.21 -6.97
CA ASP A 359 28.69 -9.29 -5.98
C ASP A 359 27.30 -9.89 -5.71
N PRO A 360 26.77 -10.69 -6.64
CA PRO A 360 25.46 -11.30 -6.50
C PRO A 360 25.35 -12.28 -5.32
N GLU A 361 26.46 -12.96 -4.98
CA GLU A 361 26.50 -13.95 -3.90
C GLU A 361 26.34 -13.27 -2.53
N THR A 362 27.14 -12.22 -2.27
CA THR A 362 26.99 -11.42 -1.05
C THR A 362 25.62 -10.75 -0.98
N THR A 363 25.11 -10.25 -2.10
CA THR A 363 23.75 -9.69 -2.20
C THR A 363 22.69 -10.71 -1.76
N ALA A 364 22.76 -11.94 -2.30
CA ALA A 364 21.83 -13.01 -1.93
C ALA A 364 21.93 -13.39 -0.44
N ASN A 365 23.14 -13.43 0.13
CA ASN A 365 23.36 -13.73 1.55
C ASN A 365 22.74 -12.67 2.46
N ILE A 366 22.93 -11.39 2.14
CA ILE A 366 22.36 -10.27 2.91
C ILE A 366 20.85 -10.26 2.79
N ALA A 367 20.30 -10.39 1.56
CA ALA A 367 18.86 -10.44 1.34
C ALA A 367 18.20 -11.58 2.12
N TRP A 368 18.83 -12.75 2.14
CA TRP A 368 18.35 -13.91 2.90
C TRP A 368 18.37 -13.66 4.40
N SER A 369 19.48 -13.13 4.94
CA SER A 369 19.58 -12.80 6.36
C SER A 369 18.50 -11.82 6.81
N GLU A 370 18.25 -10.77 6.02
CA GLU A 370 17.20 -9.78 6.31
C GLU A 370 15.80 -10.35 6.15
N SER A 371 15.59 -11.22 5.16
CA SER A 371 14.33 -11.96 4.98
C SER A 371 13.99 -12.78 6.23
N GLN A 372 14.93 -13.58 6.71
CA GLN A 372 14.72 -14.38 7.92
C GLN A 372 14.44 -13.48 9.15
N ARG A 373 15.22 -12.42 9.33
CA ARG A 373 15.02 -11.46 10.42
C ARG A 373 13.63 -10.82 10.37
N GLN A 374 13.18 -10.42 9.18
CA GLN A 374 11.86 -9.78 9.03
C GLN A 374 10.72 -10.77 9.20
N CYS A 375 10.83 -11.98 8.67
CA CYS A 375 9.81 -13.02 8.86
C CYS A 375 9.63 -13.41 10.32
N GLN A 376 10.70 -13.40 11.11
CA GLN A 376 10.63 -13.61 12.57
C GLN A 376 10.00 -12.42 13.30
N LYS A 377 10.24 -11.20 12.83
CA LYS A 377 9.73 -9.98 13.48
C LYS A 377 8.26 -9.74 13.19
N ARG A 378 7.88 -9.79 11.92
CA ARG A 378 6.51 -9.56 11.49
C ARG A 378 6.28 -10.06 10.06
N THR A 379 5.22 -10.84 9.88
CA THR A 379 4.72 -11.27 8.56
C THR A 379 3.35 -10.69 8.26
N PHE A 380 2.92 -10.78 7.02
CA PHE A 380 1.55 -10.45 6.62
C PHE A 380 0.53 -11.34 7.36
N ASP A 381 0.84 -12.61 7.56
CA ASP A 381 -0.03 -13.53 8.30
C ASP A 381 -0.22 -13.07 9.75
N MET A 382 0.84 -12.62 10.43
CA MET A 382 0.75 -12.03 11.77
C MET A 382 -0.10 -10.75 11.76
N MET A 383 0.05 -9.90 10.74
CA MET A 383 -0.79 -8.70 10.59
C MET A 383 -2.27 -9.06 10.46
N VAL A 384 -2.60 -10.11 9.69
CA VAL A 384 -4.01 -10.56 9.56
C VAL A 384 -4.55 -11.10 10.88
N ILE A 385 -3.75 -11.81 11.68
CA ILE A 385 -4.17 -12.23 13.03
C ILE A 385 -4.48 -11.01 13.92
N ASP A 386 -3.58 -10.03 13.96
CA ASP A 386 -3.82 -8.78 14.71
C ASP A 386 -5.08 -8.04 14.18
N LEU A 387 -5.34 -8.09 12.88
CA LEU A 387 -6.54 -7.53 12.26
C LEU A 387 -7.82 -8.23 12.77
N LEU A 388 -7.80 -9.56 12.90
CA LEU A 388 -8.92 -10.33 13.45
C LEU A 388 -9.17 -9.97 14.91
N GLU A 389 -8.14 -9.90 15.73
CA GLU A 389 -8.25 -9.48 17.13
C GLU A 389 -8.81 -8.07 17.28
N LEU A 390 -8.32 -7.15 16.43
CA LEU A 390 -8.81 -5.77 16.38
C LEU A 390 -10.29 -5.70 15.98
N ALA A 391 -10.72 -6.54 15.03
CA ALA A 391 -12.11 -6.60 14.59
C ALA A 391 -13.04 -7.09 15.70
N LEU A 392 -12.65 -8.12 16.43
CA LEU A 392 -13.44 -8.63 17.57
C LEU A 392 -13.51 -7.61 18.70
N THR A 393 -12.40 -6.94 19.00
CA THR A 393 -12.34 -5.84 19.95
C THR A 393 -13.27 -4.70 19.53
N HIS A 394 -13.24 -4.32 18.27
CA HIS A 394 -14.12 -3.27 17.72
C HIS A 394 -15.59 -3.67 17.80
N ARG A 395 -15.93 -4.92 17.49
CA ARG A 395 -17.28 -5.46 17.61
C ARG A 395 -17.79 -5.38 19.03
N TYR A 396 -16.99 -5.80 19.99
CA TYR A 396 -17.35 -5.72 21.42
C TYR A 396 -17.70 -4.29 21.84
N PHE A 397 -16.82 -3.34 21.57
CA PHE A 397 -17.04 -1.94 21.97
C PHE A 397 -18.11 -1.20 21.17
N THR A 398 -18.42 -1.65 19.96
CA THR A 398 -19.41 -0.97 19.11
C THR A 398 -20.82 -1.50 19.32
N PHE A 399 -20.95 -2.82 19.52
CA PHE A 399 -22.24 -3.50 19.56
C PHE A 399 -22.51 -4.24 20.87
N ASN A 400 -21.64 -4.10 21.87
CA ASN A 400 -21.74 -4.80 23.16
C ASN A 400 -21.88 -6.33 23.02
N PHE A 401 -21.15 -6.91 22.06
CA PHE A 401 -21.21 -8.31 21.70
C PHE A 401 -20.06 -9.07 22.38
N GLN A 402 -20.34 -10.19 23.02
CA GLN A 402 -19.27 -11.06 23.54
C GLN A 402 -18.59 -11.77 22.37
N PRO A 403 -17.27 -11.58 22.18
CA PRO A 403 -16.56 -12.25 21.11
C PRO A 403 -16.52 -13.76 21.34
N PRO A 404 -16.58 -14.56 20.27
CA PRO A 404 -16.30 -15.99 20.37
C PRO A 404 -14.85 -16.19 20.83
N GLN A 405 -14.58 -17.25 21.57
CA GLN A 405 -13.20 -17.68 21.79
C GLN A 405 -12.64 -18.18 20.46
N LEU A 406 -11.77 -17.41 19.85
CA LEU A 406 -10.97 -17.85 18.72
C LEU A 406 -9.75 -18.58 19.26
N TYR A 407 -9.63 -19.84 18.92
CA TYR A 407 -8.43 -20.63 19.21
C TYR A 407 -7.43 -20.38 18.08
N PHE A 408 -6.61 -19.38 18.25
CA PHE A 408 -5.45 -19.18 17.37
C PHE A 408 -4.43 -20.27 17.70
N ARG A 409 -4.25 -21.26 16.81
CA ARG A 409 -3.03 -22.07 16.85
C ARG A 409 -1.87 -21.12 16.54
N LYS A 410 -0.94 -20.95 17.49
CA LYS A 410 0.31 -20.29 17.20
C LYS A 410 0.95 -21.04 16.04
N CYS A 411 1.29 -20.34 14.96
CA CYS A 411 2.11 -20.90 13.89
C CYS A 411 3.47 -21.26 14.54
N GLY A 412 3.70 -22.55 14.79
CA GLY A 412 4.96 -23.01 15.39
C GLY A 412 4.87 -24.27 16.26
N ASP A 413 3.69 -24.89 16.43
CA ASP A 413 3.57 -26.22 17.06
C ASP A 413 3.27 -27.28 16.01
#